data_72dbe3e4a0109116186ff105d91eb07a
#
_entry.id   72dbe3e4a0109116186ff105d91eb07a
#
_cell.length_a   1.000
_cell.length_b   1.000
_cell.length_c   1.000
_cell.angle_alpha   90.00
_cell.angle_beta   90.00
_cell.angle_gamma   90.00
#
_symmetry.space_group_name_H-M   'P 1'
#
loop_
_entity.id
_entity.type
_entity.pdbx_description
1 polymer ?
#
loop_
_entity_poly.entity_id
_entity_poly.type
_entity_poly.pdbx_seq_one_letter_code
_entity_poly.pdbx_strand_id
1 'polypeptide(L)'
;MQLIVSRGLKWAAILAVFAALAFLGTRAFNAFRGPALQPWHTFVPEELRAGDLDAADWGRYIAQEEQIFASVRREVTEKLEPDARVIINRYFEGSPVFPERFANNWNRSYVMEPDGPPRGAVVLLHGLTDSPYSL
;
A
#
# COMPACT_ATOMS: atom_id res chain seq x y z
N MET A 1 46.66 -12.73 -41.06
CA MET A 1 46.38 -12.44 -39.64
C MET A 1 45.23 -11.43 -39.42
N GLN A 2 45.15 -10.33 -40.17
CA GLN A 2 44.04 -9.33 -40.05
C GLN A 2 42.64 -9.87 -40.29
N LEU A 3 42.41 -10.80 -41.20
CA LEU A 3 41.09 -11.36 -41.54
C LEU A 3 40.52 -12.25 -40.42
N ILE A 4 41.34 -12.91 -39.64
CA ILE A 4 40.93 -13.77 -38.53
C ILE A 4 40.51 -12.91 -37.34
N VAL A 5 41.22 -11.85 -37.05
CA VAL A 5 40.90 -10.87 -35.97
C VAL A 5 39.58 -10.19 -36.25
N SER A 6 39.29 -9.81 -37.54
CA SER A 6 38.05 -9.18 -37.92
C SER A 6 36.81 -10.11 -37.80
N ARG A 7 36.99 -11.41 -38.06
CA ARG A 7 35.94 -12.42 -37.85
C ARG A 7 35.65 -12.66 -36.40
N GLY A 8 36.70 -12.78 -35.56
CA GLY A 8 36.53 -12.93 -34.11
C GLY A 8 35.80 -11.73 -33.48
N LEU A 9 36.14 -10.51 -33.90
CA LEU A 9 35.50 -9.28 -33.42
C LEU A 9 34.02 -9.22 -33.82
N LYS A 10 33.67 -9.65 -35.03
CA LYS A 10 32.24 -9.71 -35.47
C LYS A 10 31.43 -10.69 -34.63
N TRP A 11 31.97 -11.89 -34.37
CA TRP A 11 31.27 -12.86 -33.51
C TRP A 11 31.14 -12.39 -32.07
N ALA A 12 32.17 -11.75 -31.51
CA ALA A 12 32.10 -11.15 -30.20
C ALA A 12 31.04 -10.06 -30.11
N ALA A 13 30.92 -9.19 -31.13
CA ALA A 13 29.90 -8.17 -31.21
C ALA A 13 28.47 -8.78 -31.30
N ILE A 14 28.29 -9.83 -32.11
CA ILE A 14 27.02 -10.54 -32.24
C ILE A 14 26.62 -11.15 -30.87
N LEU A 15 27.54 -11.83 -30.21
CA LEU A 15 27.29 -12.42 -28.90
C LEU A 15 26.93 -11.35 -27.85
N ALA A 16 27.62 -10.21 -27.85
CA ALA A 16 27.34 -9.10 -26.97
C ALA A 16 25.91 -8.53 -27.19
N VAL A 17 25.50 -8.40 -28.44
CA VAL A 17 24.14 -7.96 -28.79
C VAL A 17 23.10 -8.98 -28.30
N PHE A 18 23.31 -10.27 -28.55
CA PHE A 18 22.40 -11.32 -28.05
C PHE A 18 22.31 -11.33 -26.54
N ALA A 19 23.44 -11.20 -25.83
CA ALA A 19 23.46 -11.12 -24.36
C ALA A 19 22.70 -9.89 -23.86
N ALA A 20 22.86 -8.74 -24.50
CA ALA A 20 22.13 -7.52 -24.17
C ALA A 20 20.61 -7.67 -24.39
N LEU A 21 20.22 -8.26 -25.53
CA LEU A 21 18.79 -8.51 -25.82
C LEU A 21 18.18 -9.52 -24.86
N ALA A 22 18.89 -10.58 -24.51
CA ALA A 22 18.44 -11.55 -23.50
C ALA A 22 18.29 -10.90 -22.13
N PHE A 23 19.25 -10.08 -21.70
CA PHE A 23 19.17 -9.33 -20.46
C PHE A 23 17.99 -8.37 -20.43
N LEU A 24 17.82 -7.56 -21.47
CA LEU A 24 16.69 -6.63 -21.58
C LEU A 24 15.36 -7.36 -21.64
N GLY A 25 15.29 -8.47 -22.38
CA GLY A 25 14.09 -9.32 -22.46
C GLY A 25 13.70 -9.89 -21.08
N THR A 26 14.66 -10.42 -20.33
CA THR A 26 14.39 -10.93 -18.97
C THR A 26 13.99 -9.81 -18.00
N ARG A 27 14.61 -8.64 -18.10
CA ARG A 27 14.23 -7.46 -17.28
C ARG A 27 12.82 -6.99 -17.60
N ALA A 28 12.48 -6.87 -18.90
CA ALA A 28 11.15 -6.50 -19.32
C ALA A 28 10.10 -7.53 -18.88
N PHE A 29 10.35 -8.82 -19.07
CA PHE A 29 9.47 -9.89 -18.64
C PHE A 29 9.20 -9.88 -17.12
N ASN A 30 10.25 -9.69 -16.32
CA ASN A 30 10.12 -9.59 -14.87
C ASN A 30 9.36 -8.33 -14.45
N ALA A 31 9.57 -7.20 -15.14
CA ALA A 31 8.84 -5.96 -14.88
C ALA A 31 7.34 -6.08 -15.20
N PHE A 32 6.98 -6.78 -16.30
CA PHE A 32 5.58 -7.02 -16.64
C PHE A 32 4.88 -8.01 -15.70
N ARG A 33 5.59 -8.98 -15.16
CA ARG A 33 5.01 -9.91 -14.18
C ARG A 33 4.79 -9.27 -12.82
N GLY A 34 5.64 -8.34 -12.43
CA GLY A 34 5.62 -7.72 -11.11
C GLY A 34 5.82 -8.72 -9.95
N PRO A 35 5.89 -8.26 -8.73
CA PRO A 35 5.76 -9.11 -7.55
C PRO A 35 4.31 -9.60 -7.41
N ALA A 36 4.11 -10.75 -6.77
CA ALA A 36 2.78 -11.27 -6.46
C ALA A 36 1.99 -10.21 -5.65
N LEU A 37 0.70 -10.06 -6.00
CA LEU A 37 -0.19 -9.18 -5.26
C LEU A 37 -0.36 -9.72 -3.85
N GLN A 38 -0.20 -8.86 -2.89
CA GLN A 38 -0.36 -9.15 -1.47
C GLN A 38 -1.82 -8.89 -1.03
N PRO A 39 -2.28 -9.39 0.12
CA PRO A 39 -3.64 -9.19 0.60
C PRO A 39 -4.09 -7.71 0.59
N TRP A 40 -3.23 -6.78 0.95
CA TRP A 40 -3.55 -5.35 0.96
C TRP A 40 -3.68 -4.70 -0.43
N HIS A 41 -3.31 -5.40 -1.51
CA HIS A 41 -3.53 -4.95 -2.88
C HIS A 41 -4.89 -5.39 -3.44
N THR A 42 -5.48 -6.44 -2.86
CA THR A 42 -6.65 -7.10 -3.42
C THR A 42 -7.88 -7.04 -2.52
N PHE A 43 -7.68 -6.91 -1.22
CA PHE A 43 -8.78 -6.79 -0.28
C PHE A 43 -9.40 -5.38 -0.35
N VAL A 44 -10.71 -5.34 -0.54
CA VAL A 44 -11.52 -4.11 -0.50
C VAL A 44 -12.52 -4.27 0.63
N PRO A 45 -12.43 -3.46 1.69
CA PRO A 45 -13.39 -3.51 2.78
C PRO A 45 -14.77 -3.03 2.32
N GLU A 46 -15.80 -3.45 3.04
CA GLU A 46 -17.18 -3.00 2.78
C GLU A 46 -17.40 -1.63 3.43
N GLU A 47 -17.43 -0.59 2.61
CA GLU A 47 -17.60 0.80 3.03
C GLU A 47 -19.05 1.24 2.93
N LEU A 48 -19.41 2.30 3.69
CA LEU A 48 -20.69 2.98 3.53
C LEU A 48 -20.79 3.59 2.13
N ARG A 49 -21.91 3.32 1.46
CA ARG A 49 -22.22 3.95 0.18
C ARG A 49 -22.83 5.34 0.40
N ALA A 50 -22.85 6.17 -0.64
CA ALA A 50 -23.38 7.53 -0.55
C ALA A 50 -24.81 7.58 0.06
N GLY A 51 -25.70 6.66 -0.34
CA GLY A 51 -27.06 6.61 0.22
C GLY A 51 -27.12 6.18 1.70
N ASP A 52 -26.12 5.43 2.18
CA ASP A 52 -26.03 5.07 3.61
C ASP A 52 -25.50 6.24 4.44
N LEU A 53 -24.64 7.08 3.85
CA LEU A 53 -24.06 8.27 4.48
C LEU A 53 -25.13 9.34 4.73
N ASP A 54 -26.10 9.51 3.83
CA ASP A 54 -27.20 10.46 3.99
C ASP A 54 -28.06 10.20 5.24
N ALA A 55 -28.10 8.95 5.70
CA ALA A 55 -28.84 8.50 6.87
C ALA A 55 -27.97 8.18 8.09
N ALA A 56 -26.65 8.31 7.98
CA ALA A 56 -25.73 7.99 9.05
C ALA A 56 -25.49 9.19 9.97
N ASP A 57 -25.62 8.96 11.26
CA ASP A 57 -25.05 9.84 12.26
C ASP A 57 -23.55 9.51 12.51
N TRP A 58 -22.90 10.33 13.32
CA TRP A 58 -21.50 10.13 13.68
C TRP A 58 -21.23 8.77 14.35
N GLY A 59 -22.14 8.33 15.23
CA GLY A 59 -22.01 7.05 15.92
C GLY A 59 -22.04 5.87 14.95
N ARG A 60 -22.96 5.89 13.98
CA ARG A 60 -23.04 4.86 12.92
C ARG A 60 -21.80 4.87 12.03
N TYR A 61 -21.28 6.05 11.70
CA TYR A 61 -20.06 6.18 10.91
C TYR A 61 -18.85 5.55 11.65
N ILE A 62 -18.64 5.87 12.91
CA ILE A 62 -17.56 5.30 13.71
C ILE A 62 -17.73 3.78 13.90
N ALA A 63 -18.95 3.29 14.11
CA ALA A 63 -19.20 1.85 14.21
C ALA A 63 -18.87 1.11 12.91
N GLN A 64 -19.15 1.71 11.76
CA GLN A 64 -18.77 1.15 10.45
C GLN A 64 -17.24 1.18 10.23
N GLU A 65 -16.58 2.29 10.62
CA GLU A 65 -15.13 2.40 10.57
C GLU A 65 -14.47 1.28 11.41
N GLU A 66 -15.01 0.98 12.60
CA GLU A 66 -14.54 -0.15 13.43
C GLU A 66 -14.64 -1.49 12.69
N GLN A 67 -15.75 -1.74 12.01
CA GLN A 67 -15.94 -2.97 11.22
C GLN A 67 -14.96 -3.06 10.05
N ILE A 68 -14.67 -1.92 9.39
CA ILE A 68 -13.68 -1.84 8.33
C ILE A 68 -12.29 -2.23 8.86
N PHE A 69 -11.85 -1.65 9.96
CA PHE A 69 -10.55 -1.98 10.55
C PHE A 69 -10.48 -3.43 11.02
N ALA A 70 -11.54 -3.95 11.64
CA ALA A 70 -11.62 -5.36 12.02
C ALA A 70 -11.55 -6.30 10.80
N SER A 71 -12.16 -5.92 9.67
CA SER A 71 -12.07 -6.68 8.43
C SER A 71 -10.67 -6.63 7.82
N VAL A 72 -10.01 -5.47 7.81
CA VAL A 72 -8.61 -5.33 7.38
C VAL A 72 -7.68 -6.19 8.25
N ARG A 73 -7.90 -6.22 9.55
CA ARG A 73 -7.13 -7.09 10.44
C ARG A 73 -7.25 -8.56 10.05
N ARG A 74 -8.48 -9.08 9.88
CA ARG A 74 -8.73 -10.48 9.51
C ARG A 74 -8.24 -10.83 8.11
N GLU A 75 -8.46 -9.94 7.14
CA GLU A 75 -8.22 -10.26 5.72
C GLU A 75 -6.81 -9.86 5.23
N VAL A 76 -6.13 -9.00 5.95
CA VAL A 76 -4.79 -8.52 5.58
C VAL A 76 -3.76 -8.89 6.64
N THR A 77 -3.88 -8.35 7.86
CA THR A 77 -2.85 -8.52 8.90
C THR A 77 -2.64 -9.99 9.28
N GLU A 78 -3.71 -10.73 9.54
CA GLU A 78 -3.64 -12.14 9.95
C GLU A 78 -3.25 -13.09 8.80
N LYS A 79 -3.44 -12.65 7.54
CA LYS A 79 -3.11 -13.39 6.32
C LYS A 79 -1.77 -13.01 5.70
N LEU A 80 -0.95 -12.21 6.40
CA LEU A 80 0.38 -11.86 5.89
C LEU A 80 1.26 -13.08 5.74
N GLU A 81 1.78 -13.28 4.55
CA GLU A 81 2.80 -14.29 4.27
C GLU A 81 4.11 -13.97 5.02
N PRO A 82 4.95 -14.98 5.31
CA PRO A 82 6.19 -14.78 6.06
C PRO A 82 7.13 -13.72 5.49
N ASP A 83 7.24 -13.64 4.16
CA ASP A 83 8.08 -12.67 3.44
C ASP A 83 7.54 -11.23 3.51
N ALA A 84 6.26 -11.07 3.77
CA ALA A 84 5.61 -9.76 3.96
C ALA A 84 5.70 -9.24 5.40
N ARG A 85 6.15 -10.06 6.36
CA ARG A 85 6.31 -9.71 7.79
C ARG A 85 7.61 -8.95 8.04
N VAL A 86 7.73 -7.80 7.41
CA VAL A 86 8.93 -6.93 7.48
C VAL A 86 8.65 -5.64 8.23
N ILE A 87 9.67 -5.05 8.83
CA ILE A 87 9.56 -3.88 9.72
C ILE A 87 8.98 -2.63 9.04
N ILE A 88 9.04 -2.55 7.73
CA ILE A 88 8.47 -1.43 6.95
C ILE A 88 7.00 -1.65 6.57
N ASN A 89 6.46 -2.86 6.78
CA ASN A 89 5.08 -3.17 6.44
C ASN A 89 4.15 -2.71 7.56
N ARG A 90 3.30 -1.71 7.29
CA ARG A 90 2.33 -1.17 8.25
C ARG A 90 1.26 -2.16 8.71
N TYR A 91 1.05 -3.26 7.99
CA TYR A 91 0.09 -4.30 8.35
C TYR A 91 0.72 -5.40 9.22
N PHE A 92 2.03 -5.40 9.41
CA PHE A 92 2.72 -6.35 10.28
C PHE A 92 2.73 -5.85 11.73
N GLU A 93 2.18 -6.62 12.66
CA GLU A 93 2.11 -6.28 14.11
C GLU A 93 3.49 -6.03 14.74
N GLY A 94 4.54 -6.68 14.23
CA GLY A 94 5.93 -6.46 14.64
C GLY A 94 6.56 -5.18 14.10
N SER A 95 5.90 -4.48 13.19
CA SER A 95 6.40 -3.23 12.61
C SER A 95 6.29 -2.06 13.60
N PRO A 96 7.30 -1.19 13.70
CA PRO A 96 7.20 0.04 14.49
C PRO A 96 6.15 1.02 13.93
N VAL A 97 5.74 0.87 12.68
CA VAL A 97 4.71 1.69 12.03
C VAL A 97 3.33 1.02 12.01
N PHE A 98 3.15 -0.07 12.73
CA PHE A 98 1.83 -0.71 12.88
C PHE A 98 0.91 0.19 13.70
N PRO A 99 -0.28 0.57 13.17
CA PRO A 99 -1.12 1.60 13.79
C PRO A 99 -1.56 1.32 15.23
N GLU A 100 -1.87 0.06 15.56
CA GLU A 100 -2.35 -0.34 16.89
C GLU A 100 -1.26 -0.34 17.99
N ARG A 101 0.00 -0.08 17.62
CA ARG A 101 1.09 0.10 18.59
C ARG A 101 1.13 1.49 19.22
N PHE A 102 0.48 2.46 18.61
CA PHE A 102 0.43 3.82 19.14
C PHE A 102 -0.64 3.92 20.22
N ALA A 103 -0.38 4.72 21.25
CA ALA A 103 -1.33 4.97 22.34
C ALA A 103 -2.65 5.53 21.84
N ASN A 104 -2.60 6.33 20.77
CA ASN A 104 -3.76 6.80 20.02
C ASN A 104 -3.72 6.19 18.61
N ASN A 105 -4.84 5.63 18.17
CA ASN A 105 -4.94 5.15 16.80
C ASN A 105 -5.23 6.31 15.85
N TRP A 106 -4.18 6.96 15.38
CA TRP A 106 -4.22 8.12 14.50
C TRP A 106 -4.78 7.84 13.10
N ASN A 107 -5.04 6.59 12.76
CA ASN A 107 -5.72 6.23 11.50
C ASN A 107 -7.25 6.24 11.62
N ARG A 108 -7.79 6.63 12.76
CA ARG A 108 -9.22 6.71 13.03
C ARG A 108 -9.73 8.13 12.84
N SER A 109 -10.98 8.23 12.42
CA SER A 109 -11.70 9.50 12.46
C SER A 109 -11.98 9.90 13.90
N TYR A 110 -11.81 11.16 14.22
CA TYR A 110 -12.07 11.70 15.55
C TYR A 110 -12.59 13.13 15.50
N VAL A 111 -13.22 13.55 16.58
CA VAL A 111 -13.70 14.91 16.77
C VAL A 111 -12.87 15.57 17.87
N MET A 112 -12.43 16.79 17.61
CA MET A 112 -11.86 17.68 18.63
C MET A 112 -12.88 18.73 18.99
N GLU A 113 -13.27 18.78 20.24
CA GLU A 113 -14.20 19.78 20.74
C GLU A 113 -13.43 20.88 21.53
N PRO A 114 -13.83 22.16 21.43
CA PRO A 114 -13.23 23.22 22.21
C PRO A 114 -13.70 23.16 23.67
N ASP A 115 -12.90 23.72 24.56
CA ASP A 115 -13.25 23.83 26.00
C ASP A 115 -14.43 24.79 26.28
N GLY A 116 -14.89 25.54 25.27
CA GLY A 116 -15.96 26.53 25.36
C GLY A 116 -16.97 26.39 24.22
N PRO A 117 -17.95 27.32 24.13
CA PRO A 117 -18.94 27.28 23.07
C PRO A 117 -18.28 27.36 21.68
N PRO A 118 -18.63 26.45 20.76
CA PRO A 118 -18.01 26.43 19.44
C PRO A 118 -18.40 27.69 18.63
N ARG A 119 -17.44 28.25 17.92
CA ARG A 119 -17.63 29.39 17.01
C ARG A 119 -17.91 28.94 15.57
N GLY A 120 -17.66 27.70 15.25
CA GLY A 120 -17.81 27.10 13.93
C GLY A 120 -17.31 25.66 13.95
N ALA A 121 -17.37 25.00 12.80
CA ALA A 121 -16.85 23.67 12.59
C ALA A 121 -15.90 23.65 11.39
N VAL A 122 -14.88 22.81 11.45
CA VAL A 122 -13.94 22.56 10.34
C VAL A 122 -13.88 21.06 10.13
N VAL A 123 -14.00 20.63 8.88
CA VAL A 123 -13.80 19.24 8.48
C VAL A 123 -12.46 19.15 7.74
N LEU A 124 -11.57 18.32 8.23
CA LEU A 124 -10.28 18.05 7.61
C LEU A 124 -10.34 16.66 6.95
N LEU A 125 -9.95 16.60 5.67
CA LEU A 125 -9.93 15.36 4.89
C LEU A 125 -8.50 15.12 4.40
N HIS A 126 -7.95 13.97 4.75
CA HIS A 126 -6.62 13.59 4.27
C HIS A 126 -6.66 13.08 2.81
N GLY A 127 -5.52 13.07 2.15
CA GLY A 127 -5.38 12.51 0.80
C GLY A 127 -5.50 10.98 0.79
N LEU A 128 -5.78 10.40 -0.39
CA LEU A 128 -5.98 8.95 -0.57
C LEU A 128 -4.80 8.07 -0.08
N THR A 129 -3.59 8.61 -0.09
CA THR A 129 -2.38 7.89 0.32
C THR A 129 -1.90 8.28 1.71
N ASP A 130 -2.68 9.07 2.42
CA ASP A 130 -2.33 9.63 3.71
C ASP A 130 -3.25 9.09 4.83
N SER A 131 -3.14 9.63 6.03
CA SER A 131 -3.95 9.25 7.18
C SER A 131 -4.40 10.50 7.96
N PRO A 132 -5.41 10.41 8.82
CA PRO A 132 -5.84 11.53 9.67
C PRO A 132 -4.71 12.14 10.52
N TYR A 133 -3.68 11.37 10.82
CA TYR A 133 -2.51 11.83 11.57
C TYR A 133 -1.73 12.98 10.91
N SER A 134 -1.79 13.10 9.58
CA SER A 134 -1.05 14.13 8.82
C SER A 134 -1.75 15.50 8.80
N LEU A 135 -2.95 15.61 9.35
CA LEU A 135 -3.76 16.83 9.42
C LEU A 135 -3.63 17.51 10.77
#